data_f1c1f429520a5f1c3dd8647704304815
#
_entry.id   f1c1f429520a5f1c3dd8647704304815
#
_cell.length_a   1.000
_cell.length_b   1.000
_cell.length_c   1.000
_cell.angle_alpha   90.00
_cell.angle_beta   90.00
_cell.angle_gamma   90.00
#
_symmetry.space_group_name_H-M   'P 1'
#
loop_
_entity.id
_entity.type
_entity.pdbx_description
1 polymer ?
#
loop_
_entity_poly.entity_id
_entity_poly.type
_entity_poly.pdbx_seq_one_letter_code
_entity_poly.pdbx_strand_id
1 'polypeptide(L)'
;MKQMTPIEELRHSASHILATAVLRLFPETKLDIGPPTNTGFYYDFDLDHNFTAQDLESIESEMKKVVKENQKFMRMEVHRDEAIKLISEMGQETYKLGRLQDIPEGEDISFYRNGEFLDLCAGSHVGYTKKLKAFKLLSIAGAYHRGDEKNKQLQRIYGTAFPTKDELAQYLERLEEAKKRDHRQLGRELGLFHIDEMVGQGLVLWKPKGAIIRQELEKFISEELAKQGYSQVYTPHIGKLDLFRTSGHFPYYRESQYPPIVHRECLDGLAEEGCSCAELSNKLEQGEIDGYLLKPMNCPMHIRIFRSEQHSYRDLPIRLAEFGTVYRWEQSGELNGMTRVRGFTQDDAHLFLREDQLQDEIQGCLGLVKLVFSILGMNDYRVRVSLRDPESDKYVGDPAAWDKAESDLREAVKAMGVDYIEEPGEAAFYGPKIDFIVKDVIGREWQLGTVQVDYNL
;
A
#
# COMPACT_ATOMS: atom_id res chain seq x y z
N MET A 1 6.02 -24.41 5.58
CA MET A 1 6.20 -23.39 6.66
C MET A 1 6.91 -22.17 6.09
N LYS A 2 6.36 -20.98 6.18
CA LYS A 2 7.05 -19.74 5.76
C LYS A 2 8.24 -19.51 6.69
N GLN A 3 9.44 -19.46 6.14
CA GLN A 3 10.65 -19.22 6.92
C GLN A 3 10.66 -17.77 7.41
N MET A 4 10.58 -17.58 8.72
CA MET A 4 10.62 -16.27 9.37
C MET A 4 12.06 -15.88 9.72
N THR A 5 12.37 -14.62 9.63
CA THR A 5 13.65 -14.07 10.14
C THR A 5 13.67 -14.09 11.67
N PRO A 6 14.82 -14.04 12.31
CA PRO A 6 14.92 -14.04 13.78
C PRO A 6 14.13 -12.89 14.45
N ILE A 7 14.00 -11.74 13.80
CA ILE A 7 13.22 -10.62 14.33
C ILE A 7 11.71 -10.85 14.17
N GLU A 8 11.26 -11.45 13.07
CA GLU A 8 9.86 -11.84 12.89
C GLU A 8 9.44 -12.90 13.91
N GLU A 9 10.28 -13.93 14.17
CA GLU A 9 10.03 -14.93 15.22
C GLU A 9 9.90 -14.29 16.61
N LEU A 10 10.76 -13.32 16.93
CA LEU A 10 10.71 -12.59 18.19
C LEU A 10 9.39 -11.80 18.32
N ARG A 11 8.98 -11.08 17.28
CA ARG A 11 7.73 -10.31 17.22
C ARG A 11 6.51 -11.20 17.25
N HIS A 12 6.53 -12.31 16.52
CA HIS A 12 5.47 -13.30 16.54
C HIS A 12 5.31 -13.93 17.93
N SER A 13 6.41 -14.25 18.61
CA SER A 13 6.36 -14.74 19.98
C SER A 13 5.86 -13.69 20.96
N ALA A 14 6.16 -12.41 20.71
CA ALA A 14 5.63 -11.31 21.51
C ALA A 14 4.11 -11.17 21.37
N SER A 15 3.53 -11.45 20.19
CA SER A 15 2.06 -11.45 20.03
C SER A 15 1.37 -12.57 20.82
N HIS A 16 1.97 -13.76 20.89
CA HIS A 16 1.46 -14.85 21.74
C HIS A 16 1.58 -14.52 23.24
N ILE A 17 2.68 -13.88 23.66
CA ILE A 17 2.84 -13.41 25.05
C ILE A 17 1.81 -12.32 25.37
N LEU A 18 1.50 -11.44 24.41
CA LEU A 18 0.41 -10.45 24.54
C LEU A 18 -0.94 -11.15 24.73
N ALA A 19 -1.28 -12.13 23.87
CA ALA A 19 -2.53 -12.87 23.99
C ALA A 19 -2.61 -13.65 25.32
N THR A 20 -1.51 -14.26 25.76
CA THR A 20 -1.42 -14.89 27.10
C THR A 20 -1.75 -13.89 28.21
N ALA A 21 -1.16 -12.70 28.17
CA ALA A 21 -1.37 -11.66 29.18
C ALA A 21 -2.81 -11.13 29.17
N VAL A 22 -3.40 -10.94 27.97
CA VAL A 22 -4.80 -10.51 27.84
C VAL A 22 -5.75 -11.56 28.40
N LEU A 23 -5.60 -12.84 28.08
CA LEU A 23 -6.45 -13.91 28.62
C LEU A 23 -6.34 -14.06 30.14
N ARG A 24 -5.16 -13.80 30.73
CA ARG A 24 -5.00 -13.80 32.20
C ARG A 24 -5.78 -12.67 32.87
N LEU A 25 -5.83 -11.50 32.24
CA LEU A 25 -6.54 -10.33 32.82
C LEU A 25 -8.02 -10.29 32.41
N PHE A 26 -8.34 -10.80 31.23
CA PHE A 26 -9.66 -10.79 30.61
C PHE A 26 -10.00 -12.19 30.05
N PRO A 27 -10.37 -13.17 30.91
CA PRO A 27 -10.53 -14.58 30.50
C PRO A 27 -11.60 -14.83 29.43
N GLU A 28 -12.62 -13.97 29.33
CA GLU A 28 -13.73 -14.12 28.37
C GLU A 28 -13.37 -13.66 26.93
N THR A 29 -12.14 -13.14 26.75
CA THR A 29 -11.69 -12.59 25.45
C THR A 29 -11.67 -13.67 24.37
N LYS A 30 -12.21 -13.35 23.20
CA LYS A 30 -12.07 -14.18 22.00
C LYS A 30 -10.91 -13.67 21.13
N LEU A 31 -10.13 -14.61 20.63
CA LEU A 31 -8.90 -14.36 19.90
C LEU A 31 -9.12 -14.55 18.39
N ASP A 32 -8.60 -13.62 17.56
CA ASP A 32 -8.54 -13.86 16.12
C ASP A 32 -7.09 -14.19 15.69
N ILE A 33 -6.27 -13.19 15.33
CA ILE A 33 -4.89 -13.41 14.84
C ILE A 33 -3.88 -12.46 15.47
N GLY A 34 -2.61 -12.90 15.50
CA GLY A 34 -1.49 -12.12 16.03
C GLY A 34 -0.21 -12.21 15.20
N PRO A 35 -0.17 -11.71 13.94
CA PRO A 35 1.03 -11.79 13.11
C PRO A 35 2.09 -10.77 13.51
N PRO A 36 3.37 -11.05 13.18
CA PRO A 36 4.41 -10.02 13.18
C PRO A 36 4.20 -9.04 12.03
N THR A 37 4.74 -7.84 12.18
CA THR A 37 4.80 -6.79 11.15
C THR A 37 6.25 -6.33 10.95
N ASN A 38 6.49 -5.54 9.92
CA ASN A 38 7.84 -5.01 9.63
C ASN A 38 8.43 -4.18 10.79
N THR A 39 7.60 -3.58 11.65
CA THR A 39 8.06 -2.73 12.75
C THR A 39 7.66 -3.23 14.14
N GLY A 40 6.86 -4.30 14.23
CA GLY A 40 6.36 -4.79 15.49
C GLY A 40 5.47 -6.03 15.37
N PHE A 41 4.38 -6.05 16.09
CA PHE A 41 3.36 -7.08 16.08
C PHE A 41 2.02 -6.49 16.48
N TYR A 42 0.94 -7.22 16.24
CA TYR A 42 -0.35 -6.94 16.83
C TYR A 42 -1.08 -8.23 17.21
N TYR A 43 -2.18 -8.08 17.93
CA TYR A 43 -3.15 -9.15 18.13
C TYR A 43 -4.57 -8.57 18.17
N ASP A 44 -5.52 -9.30 17.57
CA ASP A 44 -6.92 -8.92 17.47
C ASP A 44 -7.75 -9.65 18.52
N PHE A 45 -8.51 -8.87 19.28
CA PHE A 45 -9.30 -9.31 20.42
C PHE A 45 -10.76 -8.91 20.27
N ASP A 46 -11.65 -9.79 20.69
CA ASP A 46 -13.08 -9.53 20.84
C ASP A 46 -13.50 -9.73 22.29
N LEU A 47 -13.96 -8.68 22.93
CA LEU A 47 -14.47 -8.67 24.28
C LEU A 47 -15.40 -7.45 24.48
N ASP A 48 -16.28 -7.52 25.48
CA ASP A 48 -17.22 -6.43 25.79
C ASP A 48 -16.54 -5.22 26.43
N HIS A 49 -15.39 -5.42 27.10
CA HIS A 49 -14.59 -4.34 27.68
C HIS A 49 -13.80 -3.61 26.60
N ASN A 50 -13.93 -2.28 26.53
CA ASN A 50 -13.09 -1.47 25.65
C ASN A 50 -11.73 -1.18 26.32
N PHE A 51 -10.66 -1.64 25.68
CA PHE A 51 -9.31 -1.39 26.19
C PHE A 51 -8.99 0.09 26.28
N THR A 52 -8.34 0.46 27.38
CA THR A 52 -7.88 1.82 27.70
C THR A 52 -6.35 1.89 27.73
N ALA A 53 -5.80 3.09 27.81
CA ALA A 53 -4.35 3.27 28.00
C ALA A 53 -3.85 2.62 29.30
N GLN A 54 -4.67 2.60 30.36
CA GLN A 54 -4.32 1.96 31.62
C GLN A 54 -4.30 0.43 31.52
N ASP A 55 -5.19 -0.14 30.68
CA ASP A 55 -5.16 -1.59 30.40
C ASP A 55 -3.87 -1.97 29.66
N LEU A 56 -3.37 -1.15 28.73
CA LEU A 56 -2.09 -1.40 28.08
C LEU A 56 -0.93 -1.51 29.08
N GLU A 57 -0.90 -0.64 30.08
CA GLU A 57 0.13 -0.70 31.14
C GLU A 57 0.01 -1.98 31.97
N SER A 58 -1.22 -2.38 32.32
CA SER A 58 -1.52 -3.59 33.06
C SER A 58 -1.16 -4.85 32.26
N ILE A 59 -1.52 -4.89 30.98
CA ILE A 59 -1.20 -5.98 30.04
C ILE A 59 0.32 -6.08 29.85
N GLU A 60 1.02 -4.95 29.65
CA GLU A 60 2.49 -4.94 29.52
C GLU A 60 3.17 -5.45 30.79
N SER A 61 2.62 -5.12 31.97
CA SER A 61 3.11 -5.64 33.25
C SER A 61 2.92 -7.17 33.34
N GLU A 62 1.76 -7.68 32.91
CA GLU A 62 1.50 -9.13 32.87
C GLU A 62 2.39 -9.85 31.85
N MET A 63 2.61 -9.27 30.65
CA MET A 63 3.58 -9.78 29.67
C MET A 63 4.96 -9.93 30.28
N LYS A 64 5.42 -8.97 31.12
CA LYS A 64 6.71 -9.05 31.81
C LYS A 64 6.76 -10.23 32.80
N LYS A 65 5.62 -10.63 33.40
CA LYS A 65 5.54 -11.83 34.25
C LYS A 65 5.67 -13.09 33.41
N VAL A 66 4.91 -13.20 32.32
CA VAL A 66 4.99 -14.34 31.38
C VAL A 66 6.42 -14.53 30.85
N VAL A 67 7.14 -13.43 30.53
CA VAL A 67 8.55 -13.48 30.13
C VAL A 67 9.44 -14.03 31.25
N LYS A 68 9.20 -13.62 32.51
CA LYS A 68 9.98 -14.09 33.68
C LYS A 68 9.76 -15.57 33.97
N GLU A 69 8.57 -16.10 33.69
CA GLU A 69 8.21 -17.51 33.86
C GLU A 69 9.03 -18.44 32.93
N ASN A 70 9.65 -17.88 31.88
CA ASN A 70 10.50 -18.60 30.96
C ASN A 70 9.84 -19.83 30.32
N GLN A 71 8.61 -19.67 29.87
CA GLN A 71 7.81 -20.72 29.24
C GLN A 71 8.44 -21.14 27.91
N LYS A 72 8.40 -22.44 27.61
CA LYS A 72 8.87 -23.00 26.35
C LYS A 72 7.78 -22.90 25.29
N PHE A 73 8.12 -22.43 24.07
CA PHE A 73 7.25 -22.56 22.91
C PHE A 73 7.37 -23.97 22.32
N MET A 74 6.23 -24.65 22.21
CA MET A 74 6.14 -26.03 21.71
C MET A 74 5.17 -26.06 20.53
N ARG A 75 5.66 -26.49 19.37
CA ARG A 75 4.83 -26.74 18.20
C ARG A 75 4.17 -28.11 18.29
N MET A 76 2.92 -28.19 17.91
CA MET A 76 2.12 -29.40 17.82
C MET A 76 1.50 -29.45 16.43
N GLU A 77 1.59 -30.60 15.76
CA GLU A 77 0.90 -30.88 14.52
C GLU A 77 -0.25 -31.85 14.80
N VAL A 78 -1.43 -31.54 14.28
CA VAL A 78 -2.65 -32.32 14.59
C VAL A 78 -3.52 -32.47 13.33
N HIS A 79 -4.34 -33.49 13.32
CA HIS A 79 -5.37 -33.67 12.30
C HIS A 79 -6.56 -32.70 12.53
N ARG A 80 -7.34 -32.44 11.47
CA ARG A 80 -8.44 -31.46 11.47
C ARG A 80 -9.46 -31.71 12.58
N ASP A 81 -9.84 -32.97 12.81
CA ASP A 81 -10.82 -33.31 13.88
C ASP A 81 -10.26 -33.01 15.28
N GLU A 82 -8.98 -33.24 15.50
CA GLU A 82 -8.31 -32.92 16.74
C GLU A 82 -8.14 -31.40 16.90
N ALA A 83 -7.87 -30.67 15.80
CA ALA A 83 -7.82 -29.21 15.80
C ALA A 83 -9.16 -28.59 16.22
N ILE A 84 -10.28 -29.09 15.70
CA ILE A 84 -11.63 -28.64 16.10
C ILE A 84 -11.83 -28.86 17.59
N LYS A 85 -11.48 -30.04 18.10
CA LYS A 85 -11.61 -30.36 19.53
C LYS A 85 -10.76 -29.43 20.41
N LEU A 86 -9.50 -29.20 20.02
CA LEU A 86 -8.62 -28.27 20.75
C LEU A 86 -9.17 -26.85 20.79
N ILE A 87 -9.68 -26.34 19.66
CA ILE A 87 -10.29 -25.01 19.58
C ILE A 87 -11.50 -24.91 20.50
N SER A 88 -12.34 -25.95 20.57
CA SER A 88 -13.49 -25.98 21.49
C SER A 88 -13.07 -26.09 22.96
N GLU A 89 -12.06 -26.88 23.27
CA GLU A 89 -11.50 -26.97 24.62
C GLU A 89 -10.90 -25.62 25.12
N MET A 90 -10.37 -24.82 24.18
CA MET A 90 -9.90 -23.47 24.44
C MET A 90 -11.03 -22.43 24.59
N GLY A 91 -12.27 -22.75 24.21
CA GLY A 91 -13.40 -21.80 24.15
C GLY A 91 -13.20 -20.71 23.10
N GLN A 92 -12.50 -20.99 22.00
CA GLN A 92 -12.09 -20.00 20.97
C GLN A 92 -12.72 -20.27 19.61
N GLU A 93 -13.91 -20.88 19.56
CA GLU A 93 -14.60 -21.28 18.34
C GLU A 93 -14.96 -20.11 17.45
N THR A 94 -15.29 -18.94 18.04
CA THR A 94 -15.86 -17.78 17.34
C THR A 94 -15.09 -17.36 16.08
N TYR A 95 -13.77 -17.32 16.16
CA TYR A 95 -12.91 -16.91 15.04
C TYR A 95 -12.01 -18.04 14.54
N LYS A 96 -11.50 -18.87 15.46
CA LYS A 96 -10.50 -19.90 15.12
C LYS A 96 -11.06 -21.02 14.24
N LEU A 97 -12.35 -21.38 14.34
CA LEU A 97 -12.96 -22.35 13.42
C LEU A 97 -13.01 -21.81 11.98
N GLY A 98 -13.33 -20.54 11.80
CA GLY A 98 -13.26 -19.90 10.48
C GLY A 98 -11.83 -19.87 9.91
N ARG A 99 -10.83 -19.58 10.76
CA ARG A 99 -9.42 -19.64 10.35
C ARG A 99 -8.95 -21.07 10.01
N LEU A 100 -9.45 -22.06 10.72
CA LEU A 100 -9.18 -23.48 10.42
C LEU A 100 -9.77 -23.89 9.06
N GLN A 101 -10.94 -23.36 8.70
CA GLN A 101 -11.58 -23.64 7.41
C GLN A 101 -10.78 -23.02 6.23
N ASP A 102 -10.07 -21.92 6.46
CA ASP A 102 -9.22 -21.29 5.43
C ASP A 102 -7.98 -22.13 5.08
N ILE A 103 -7.62 -23.13 5.91
CA ILE A 103 -6.50 -24.04 5.64
C ILE A 103 -6.98 -25.12 4.65
N PRO A 104 -6.34 -25.29 3.48
CA PRO A 104 -6.72 -26.29 2.50
C PRO A 104 -6.72 -27.72 3.07
N GLU A 105 -7.55 -28.59 2.48
CA GLU A 105 -7.55 -30.00 2.85
C GLU A 105 -6.21 -30.66 2.48
N GLY A 106 -5.64 -31.38 3.44
CA GLY A 106 -4.36 -32.08 3.25
C GLY A 106 -3.13 -31.26 3.69
N GLU A 107 -3.30 -29.99 4.09
CA GLU A 107 -2.22 -29.24 4.72
C GLU A 107 -2.10 -29.55 6.22
N ASP A 108 -0.86 -29.45 6.75
CA ASP A 108 -0.54 -29.65 8.16
C ASP A 108 -1.16 -28.51 9.01
N ILE A 109 -1.96 -28.90 9.99
CA ILE A 109 -2.53 -27.96 10.96
C ILE A 109 -1.62 -27.93 12.18
N SER A 110 -1.10 -26.76 12.50
CA SER A 110 -0.21 -26.60 13.65
C SER A 110 -0.72 -25.65 14.71
N PHE A 111 -0.40 -25.98 15.95
CA PHE A 111 -0.64 -25.15 17.14
C PHE A 111 0.69 -24.87 17.81
N TYR A 112 0.75 -23.75 18.52
CA TYR A 112 1.85 -23.44 19.42
C TYR A 112 1.33 -23.25 20.85
N ARG A 113 2.04 -23.88 21.78
CA ARG A 113 1.78 -23.80 23.21
C ARG A 113 2.92 -23.08 23.93
N ASN A 114 2.60 -22.14 24.82
CA ASN A 114 3.50 -21.62 25.84
C ASN A 114 2.78 -21.57 27.19
N GLY A 115 3.25 -22.37 28.14
CA GLY A 115 2.55 -22.55 29.41
C GLY A 115 1.11 -23.05 29.22
N GLU A 116 0.14 -22.31 29.75
CA GLU A 116 -1.30 -22.55 29.64
C GLU A 116 -1.87 -22.08 28.29
N PHE A 117 -1.21 -21.16 27.58
CA PHE A 117 -1.68 -20.59 26.33
C PHE A 117 -1.47 -21.55 25.17
N LEU A 118 -2.48 -21.73 24.35
CA LEU A 118 -2.46 -22.51 23.11
C LEU A 118 -3.12 -21.68 22.01
N ASP A 119 -2.52 -21.67 20.81
CA ASP A 119 -3.09 -20.99 19.64
C ASP A 119 -2.87 -21.73 18.34
N LEU A 120 -3.84 -21.62 17.41
CA LEU A 120 -3.73 -22.07 16.02
C LEU A 120 -2.74 -21.16 15.31
N CYS A 121 -1.60 -21.69 14.90
CA CYS A 121 -0.50 -20.90 14.40
C CYS A 121 0.43 -21.70 13.49
N ALA A 122 0.74 -21.13 12.29
CA ALA A 122 1.63 -21.73 11.30
C ALA A 122 3.07 -21.19 11.32
N GLY A 123 3.33 -20.07 12.01
CA GLY A 123 4.63 -19.41 12.03
C GLY A 123 5.61 -20.02 13.03
N SER A 124 6.89 -19.68 12.90
CA SER A 124 7.91 -20.08 13.87
C SER A 124 7.98 -19.12 15.07
N HIS A 125 8.50 -19.61 16.18
CA HIS A 125 8.65 -18.86 17.44
C HIS A 125 10.06 -19.02 18.02
N VAL A 126 10.43 -18.09 18.90
CA VAL A 126 11.62 -18.24 19.74
C VAL A 126 11.45 -19.44 20.70
N GLY A 127 12.55 -20.07 21.11
CA GLY A 127 12.48 -21.27 21.96
C GLY A 127 11.81 -21.07 23.33
N TYR A 128 11.94 -19.87 23.93
CA TYR A 128 11.46 -19.57 25.27
C TYR A 128 11.01 -18.11 25.40
N THR A 129 9.99 -17.82 26.19
CA THR A 129 9.47 -16.47 26.42
C THR A 129 10.53 -15.48 26.95
N LYS A 130 11.54 -15.97 27.72
CA LYS A 130 12.66 -15.16 28.24
C LYS A 130 13.55 -14.56 27.13
N LYS A 131 13.45 -15.04 25.87
CA LYS A 131 14.13 -14.43 24.72
C LYS A 131 13.59 -13.03 24.39
N LEU A 132 12.33 -12.74 24.75
CA LEU A 132 11.70 -11.42 24.60
C LEU A 132 12.20 -10.47 25.68
N LYS A 133 13.33 -9.78 25.42
CA LYS A 133 14.00 -8.91 26.40
C LYS A 133 13.52 -7.45 26.36
N ALA A 134 13.11 -6.98 25.20
CA ALA A 134 12.77 -5.59 24.97
C ALA A 134 11.49 -5.51 24.11
N PHE A 135 10.41 -5.02 24.70
CA PHE A 135 9.12 -4.84 24.03
C PHE A 135 8.36 -3.68 24.64
N LYS A 136 7.42 -3.13 23.88
CA LYS A 136 6.51 -2.06 24.30
C LYS A 136 5.17 -2.23 23.60
N LEU A 137 4.07 -2.06 24.32
CA LEU A 137 2.74 -1.88 23.73
C LEU A 137 2.60 -0.42 23.32
N LEU A 138 2.06 -0.17 22.13
CA LEU A 138 2.07 1.15 21.49
C LEU A 138 0.72 1.82 21.47
N SER A 139 -0.32 1.10 21.02
CA SER A 139 -1.64 1.67 20.81
C SER A 139 -2.73 0.62 20.71
N ILE A 140 -3.97 1.08 20.81
CA ILE A 140 -5.19 0.32 20.56
C ILE A 140 -5.86 0.93 19.32
N ALA A 141 -6.40 0.11 18.44
CA ALA A 141 -7.20 0.54 17.31
C ALA A 141 -8.36 -0.43 17.05
N GLY A 142 -9.42 0.05 16.40
CA GLY A 142 -10.44 -0.82 15.82
C GLY A 142 -9.92 -1.48 14.54
N ALA A 143 -10.25 -2.75 14.32
CA ALA A 143 -9.96 -3.47 13.10
C ALA A 143 -11.13 -4.39 12.75
N TYR A 144 -11.64 -4.30 11.53
CA TYR A 144 -12.70 -5.20 11.08
C TYR A 144 -12.17 -6.62 10.90
N HIS A 145 -12.93 -7.62 11.38
CA HIS A 145 -12.57 -9.01 11.18
C HIS A 145 -12.37 -9.30 9.67
N ARG A 146 -11.22 -9.89 9.32
CA ARG A 146 -10.81 -10.17 7.92
C ARG A 146 -10.68 -8.92 7.03
N GLY A 147 -10.64 -7.73 7.61
CA GLY A 147 -10.53 -6.46 6.85
C GLY A 147 -11.82 -6.02 6.15
N ASP A 148 -12.95 -6.71 6.35
CA ASP A 148 -14.24 -6.37 5.75
C ASP A 148 -15.07 -5.53 6.72
N GLU A 149 -15.44 -4.31 6.32
CA GLU A 149 -16.23 -3.37 7.13
C GLU A 149 -17.64 -3.88 7.48
N LYS A 150 -18.14 -4.91 6.79
CA LYS A 150 -19.41 -5.57 7.10
C LYS A 150 -19.30 -6.53 8.29
N ASN A 151 -18.10 -6.93 8.66
CA ASN A 151 -17.84 -7.82 9.77
C ASN A 151 -17.72 -7.05 11.09
N LYS A 152 -17.76 -7.80 12.21
CA LYS A 152 -17.57 -7.23 13.55
C LYS A 152 -16.23 -6.51 13.66
N GLN A 153 -16.25 -5.32 14.26
CA GLN A 153 -15.05 -4.59 14.62
C GLN A 153 -14.44 -5.18 15.89
N LEU A 154 -13.18 -5.60 15.78
CA LEU A 154 -12.34 -6.13 16.86
C LEU A 154 -11.47 -5.04 17.43
N GLN A 155 -10.92 -5.27 18.63
CA GLN A 155 -9.94 -4.39 19.23
C GLN A 155 -8.53 -4.93 18.96
N ARG A 156 -7.71 -4.15 18.28
CA ARG A 156 -6.33 -4.49 17.91
C ARG A 156 -5.36 -3.78 18.83
N ILE A 157 -4.51 -4.53 19.52
CA ILE A 157 -3.41 -3.99 20.30
C ILE A 157 -2.11 -4.10 19.48
N TYR A 158 -1.48 -2.96 19.21
CA TYR A 158 -0.17 -2.90 18.56
C TYR A 158 0.94 -2.88 19.60
N GLY A 159 2.02 -3.60 19.30
CA GLY A 159 3.24 -3.59 20.08
C GLY A 159 4.47 -3.70 19.20
N THR A 160 5.63 -3.50 19.80
CA THR A 160 6.91 -3.69 19.13
C THR A 160 7.86 -4.49 20.01
N ALA A 161 8.79 -5.22 19.38
CA ALA A 161 9.81 -5.99 20.09
C ALA A 161 11.14 -5.92 19.33
N PHE A 162 12.23 -5.86 20.11
CA PHE A 162 13.60 -5.79 19.63
C PHE A 162 14.51 -6.75 20.39
N PRO A 163 15.63 -7.19 19.81
CA PRO A 163 16.61 -8.06 20.49
C PRO A 163 17.21 -7.41 21.75
N THR A 164 17.40 -6.09 21.73
CA THR A 164 18.03 -5.33 22.81
C THR A 164 17.16 -4.16 23.29
N LYS A 165 17.40 -3.69 24.53
CA LYS A 165 16.73 -2.51 25.07
C LYS A 165 17.17 -1.22 24.38
N ASP A 166 18.40 -1.16 23.91
CA ASP A 166 18.94 0.02 23.23
C ASP A 166 18.27 0.22 21.86
N GLU A 167 18.07 -0.87 21.10
CA GLU A 167 17.31 -0.83 19.84
C GLU A 167 15.85 -0.40 20.07
N LEU A 168 15.22 -0.92 21.13
CA LEU A 168 13.88 -0.49 21.49
C LEU A 168 13.84 1.01 21.86
N ALA A 169 14.79 1.48 22.65
CA ALA A 169 14.87 2.90 23.04
C ALA A 169 15.05 3.81 21.81
N GLN A 170 15.95 3.46 20.91
CA GLN A 170 16.15 4.20 19.66
C GLN A 170 14.91 4.18 18.76
N TYR A 171 14.18 3.07 18.72
CA TYR A 171 12.93 3.01 17.96
C TYR A 171 11.84 3.90 18.58
N LEU A 172 11.69 3.89 19.90
CA LEU A 172 10.72 4.74 20.59
C LEU A 172 11.04 6.24 20.43
N GLU A 173 12.31 6.63 20.47
CA GLU A 173 12.75 7.99 20.19
C GLU A 173 12.37 8.39 18.75
N ARG A 174 12.66 7.53 17.77
CA ARG A 174 12.25 7.78 16.37
C ARG A 174 10.72 7.88 16.23
N LEU A 175 9.98 7.08 16.98
CA LEU A 175 8.51 7.12 16.96
C LEU A 175 7.97 8.46 17.51
N GLU A 176 8.58 9.01 18.57
CA GLU A 176 8.23 10.34 19.10
C GLU A 176 8.59 11.46 18.11
N GLU A 177 9.75 11.35 17.45
CA GLU A 177 10.11 12.31 16.39
C GLU A 177 9.13 12.22 15.19
N ALA A 178 8.70 11.00 14.81
CA ALA A 178 7.70 10.83 13.77
C ALA A 178 6.35 11.46 14.10
N LYS A 179 5.92 11.39 15.38
CA LYS A 179 4.69 12.06 15.84
C LYS A 179 4.79 13.57 15.68
N LYS A 180 5.92 14.17 16.04
CA LYS A 180 6.15 15.62 15.87
C LYS A 180 6.16 16.06 14.41
N ARG A 181 6.49 15.14 13.49
CA ARG A 181 6.55 15.38 12.04
C ARG A 181 5.31 14.85 11.30
N ASP A 182 4.27 14.42 12.03
CA ASP A 182 3.03 13.96 11.39
C ASP A 182 2.40 15.12 10.59
N HIS A 183 2.32 14.93 9.27
CA HIS A 183 1.80 15.92 8.35
C HIS A 183 0.37 16.37 8.68
N ARG A 184 -0.46 15.50 9.30
CA ARG A 184 -1.83 15.81 9.72
C ARG A 184 -1.83 16.79 10.88
N GLN A 185 -0.91 16.61 11.85
CA GLN A 185 -0.74 17.51 12.96
C GLN A 185 -0.17 18.86 12.48
N LEU A 186 0.96 18.83 11.73
CA LEU A 186 1.58 20.01 11.17
C LEU A 186 0.63 20.76 10.22
N GLY A 187 -0.12 20.06 9.38
CA GLY A 187 -1.11 20.66 8.49
C GLY A 187 -2.20 21.43 9.22
N ARG A 188 -2.64 20.92 10.38
CA ARG A 188 -3.62 21.58 11.25
C ARG A 188 -3.01 22.78 11.97
N GLU A 189 -1.86 22.61 12.62
CA GLU A 189 -1.19 23.66 13.40
C GLU A 189 -0.73 24.84 12.53
N LEU A 190 -0.19 24.56 11.36
CA LEU A 190 0.27 25.58 10.41
C LEU A 190 -0.85 26.10 9.50
N GLY A 191 -2.02 25.45 9.48
CA GLY A 191 -3.15 25.85 8.65
C GLY A 191 -2.90 25.62 7.16
N LEU A 192 -2.33 24.45 6.78
CA LEU A 192 -1.93 24.16 5.40
C LEU A 192 -3.05 23.55 4.57
N PHE A 193 -3.81 22.62 5.13
CA PHE A 193 -4.89 21.93 4.45
C PHE A 193 -5.98 21.49 5.43
N HIS A 194 -7.09 21.03 4.87
CA HIS A 194 -8.23 20.47 5.60
C HIS A 194 -8.84 19.32 4.81
N ILE A 195 -9.32 18.30 5.51
CA ILE A 195 -10.14 17.23 4.95
C ILE A 195 -11.49 17.33 5.64
N ASP A 196 -12.54 17.55 4.86
CA ASP A 196 -13.90 17.79 5.33
C ASP A 196 -14.79 16.61 4.92
N GLU A 197 -15.61 16.12 5.85
CA GLU A 197 -16.51 14.98 5.61
C GLU A 197 -17.58 15.29 4.55
N MET A 198 -18.06 16.55 4.49
CA MET A 198 -19.04 16.97 3.50
C MET A 198 -18.46 17.07 2.08
N VAL A 199 -17.14 17.33 1.97
CA VAL A 199 -16.43 17.29 0.67
C VAL A 199 -16.10 15.85 0.30
N GLY A 200 -15.75 15.03 1.27
CA GLY A 200 -15.45 13.61 1.11
C GLY A 200 -14.06 13.23 1.62
N GLN A 201 -13.98 12.07 2.21
CA GLN A 201 -12.72 11.52 2.72
C GLN A 201 -11.72 11.28 1.59
N GLY A 202 -10.46 11.70 1.80
CA GLY A 202 -9.40 11.59 0.79
C GLY A 202 -9.44 12.68 -0.29
N LEU A 203 -10.29 13.71 -0.14
CA LEU A 203 -10.31 14.92 -0.99
C LEU A 203 -9.79 16.11 -0.18
N VAL A 204 -8.61 16.60 -0.55
CA VAL A 204 -7.86 17.58 0.23
C VAL A 204 -8.23 19.01 -0.17
N LEU A 205 -8.64 19.83 0.81
CA LEU A 205 -8.83 21.27 0.66
C LEU A 205 -7.55 22.02 1.05
N TRP A 206 -6.89 22.61 0.08
CA TRP A 206 -5.69 23.41 0.32
C TRP A 206 -6.05 24.79 0.86
N LYS A 207 -5.52 25.14 2.02
CA LYS A 207 -5.66 26.47 2.62
C LYS A 207 -4.63 27.44 2.03
N PRO A 208 -4.77 28.78 2.20
CA PRO A 208 -3.88 29.74 1.56
C PRO A 208 -2.40 29.47 1.76
N LYS A 209 -1.96 29.14 2.97
CA LYS A 209 -0.54 28.82 3.23
C LYS A 209 -0.07 27.55 2.53
N GLY A 210 -0.91 26.52 2.49
CA GLY A 210 -0.61 25.28 1.77
C GLY A 210 -0.61 25.49 0.26
N ALA A 211 -1.52 26.34 -0.26
CA ALA A 211 -1.56 26.70 -1.67
C ALA A 211 -0.25 27.40 -2.12
N ILE A 212 0.31 28.28 -1.27
CA ILE A 212 1.60 28.94 -1.55
C ILE A 212 2.71 27.88 -1.66
N ILE A 213 2.80 26.94 -0.71
CA ILE A 213 3.83 25.88 -0.76
C ILE A 213 3.69 25.07 -2.05
N ARG A 214 2.45 24.70 -2.41
CA ARG A 214 2.17 23.98 -3.65
C ARG A 214 2.60 24.76 -4.89
N GLN A 215 2.26 26.03 -4.96
CA GLN A 215 2.66 26.93 -6.07
C GLN A 215 4.16 27.06 -6.22
N GLU A 216 4.92 27.19 -5.13
CA GLU A 216 6.38 27.26 -5.17
C GLU A 216 6.99 25.94 -5.65
N LEU A 217 6.44 24.78 -5.25
CA LEU A 217 6.87 23.47 -5.75
C LEU A 217 6.56 23.31 -7.25
N GLU A 218 5.35 23.65 -7.67
CA GLU A 218 4.94 23.59 -9.08
C GLU A 218 5.80 24.52 -9.96
N LYS A 219 6.09 25.73 -9.48
CA LYS A 219 6.97 26.69 -10.17
C LYS A 219 8.38 26.13 -10.33
N PHE A 220 8.97 25.63 -9.24
CA PHE A 220 10.30 25.04 -9.26
C PHE A 220 10.39 23.91 -10.29
N ILE A 221 9.45 22.95 -10.26
CA ILE A 221 9.43 21.81 -11.20
C ILE A 221 9.24 22.31 -12.65
N SER A 222 8.31 23.25 -12.88
CA SER A 222 8.11 23.85 -14.22
C SER A 222 9.38 24.48 -14.79
N GLU A 223 10.13 25.21 -13.97
CA GLU A 223 11.39 25.83 -14.39
C GLU A 223 12.46 24.79 -14.74
N GLU A 224 12.57 23.70 -13.99
CA GLU A 224 13.51 22.62 -14.27
C GLU A 224 13.11 21.79 -15.51
N LEU A 225 11.83 21.52 -15.67
CA LEU A 225 11.30 20.86 -16.87
C LEU A 225 11.53 21.70 -18.14
N ALA A 226 11.28 23.02 -18.06
CA ALA A 226 11.50 23.93 -19.19
C ALA A 226 12.98 23.95 -19.64
N LYS A 227 13.95 23.87 -18.72
CA LYS A 227 15.39 23.77 -19.02
C LYS A 227 15.73 22.50 -19.80
N GLN A 228 14.97 21.42 -19.60
CA GLN A 228 15.12 20.15 -20.30
C GLN A 228 14.26 20.04 -21.56
N GLY A 229 13.56 21.12 -21.96
CA GLY A 229 12.77 21.18 -23.19
C GLY A 229 11.40 20.49 -23.09
N TYR A 230 10.83 20.36 -21.91
CA TYR A 230 9.46 19.91 -21.75
C TYR A 230 8.45 21.01 -22.09
N SER A 231 7.37 20.64 -22.76
CA SER A 231 6.23 21.49 -23.07
C SER A 231 5.09 21.20 -22.08
N GLN A 232 4.61 22.24 -21.40
CA GLN A 232 3.50 22.08 -20.45
C GLN A 232 2.17 21.98 -21.18
N VAL A 233 1.35 21.01 -20.78
CA VAL A 233 0.00 20.78 -21.29
C VAL A 233 -1.01 20.74 -20.15
N TYR A 234 -2.30 20.83 -20.50
CA TYR A 234 -3.42 20.71 -19.56
C TYR A 234 -4.49 19.80 -20.14
N THR A 235 -4.95 18.84 -19.37
CA THR A 235 -5.97 17.90 -19.79
C THR A 235 -7.20 17.95 -18.88
N PRO A 236 -8.40 17.68 -19.41
CA PRO A 236 -9.61 17.70 -18.60
C PRO A 236 -9.61 16.61 -17.53
N HIS A 237 -10.37 16.81 -16.45
CA HIS A 237 -10.50 15.86 -15.34
C HIS A 237 -11.33 14.62 -15.69
N ILE A 238 -12.17 14.71 -16.72
CA ILE A 238 -13.04 13.65 -17.21
C ILE A 238 -12.78 13.37 -18.68
N GLY A 239 -12.95 12.12 -19.10
CA GLY A 239 -12.86 11.72 -20.50
C GLY A 239 -13.90 10.65 -20.82
N LYS A 240 -14.18 10.45 -22.12
CA LYS A 240 -15.06 9.36 -22.55
C LYS A 240 -14.53 8.01 -22.09
N LEU A 241 -15.44 7.13 -21.68
CA LEU A 241 -15.09 5.80 -21.20
C LEU A 241 -14.34 4.99 -22.26
N ASP A 242 -14.66 5.17 -23.54
CA ASP A 242 -13.97 4.52 -24.65
C ASP A 242 -12.46 4.84 -24.76
N LEU A 243 -12.05 6.03 -24.32
CA LEU A 243 -10.64 6.38 -24.22
C LEU A 243 -9.91 5.43 -23.28
N PHE A 244 -10.52 5.15 -22.13
CA PHE A 244 -9.94 4.29 -21.11
C PHE A 244 -10.09 2.80 -21.41
N ARG A 245 -11.10 2.40 -22.20
CA ARG A 245 -11.20 1.03 -22.77
C ARG A 245 -10.08 0.81 -23.78
N THR A 246 -9.88 1.75 -24.71
CA THR A 246 -8.84 1.67 -25.75
C THR A 246 -7.44 1.55 -25.16
N SER A 247 -7.18 2.24 -24.05
CA SER A 247 -5.88 2.21 -23.37
C SER A 247 -5.76 1.10 -22.33
N GLY A 248 -6.75 0.21 -22.20
CA GLY A 248 -6.75 -0.92 -21.25
C GLY A 248 -6.93 -0.55 -19.78
N HIS A 249 -7.01 0.75 -19.42
CA HIS A 249 -7.19 1.17 -18.03
C HIS A 249 -8.56 0.77 -17.48
N PHE A 250 -9.58 0.68 -18.30
CA PHE A 250 -10.90 0.16 -17.96
C PHE A 250 -11.17 -1.10 -18.82
N PRO A 251 -11.61 -2.23 -18.27
CA PRO A 251 -12.00 -2.45 -16.85
C PRO A 251 -10.84 -2.89 -15.92
N TYR A 252 -9.57 -2.94 -16.38
CA TYR A 252 -8.46 -3.52 -15.64
C TYR A 252 -8.30 -2.94 -14.22
N TYR A 253 -8.40 -1.60 -14.06
CA TYR A 253 -8.33 -0.93 -12.76
C TYR A 253 -9.70 -0.58 -12.18
N ARG A 254 -10.79 -1.26 -12.57
CA ARG A 254 -12.17 -0.94 -12.18
C ARG A 254 -12.34 -0.75 -10.67
N GLU A 255 -11.72 -1.59 -9.85
CA GLU A 255 -11.84 -1.52 -8.39
C GLU A 255 -11.20 -0.27 -7.77
N SER A 256 -10.20 0.29 -8.46
CA SER A 256 -9.50 1.52 -8.04
C SER A 256 -9.99 2.77 -8.78
N GLN A 257 -11.10 2.70 -9.48
CA GLN A 257 -11.67 3.82 -10.24
C GLN A 257 -13.01 4.26 -9.66
N TYR A 258 -13.31 5.56 -9.80
CA TYR A 258 -14.68 6.01 -9.58
C TYR A 258 -15.60 5.37 -10.60
N PRO A 259 -16.86 5.04 -10.23
CA PRO A 259 -17.82 4.50 -11.18
C PRO A 259 -18.02 5.44 -12.37
N PRO A 260 -18.17 4.93 -13.60
CA PRO A 260 -18.43 5.75 -14.77
C PRO A 260 -19.69 6.61 -14.61
N ILE A 261 -19.62 7.84 -15.10
CA ILE A 261 -20.75 8.78 -15.17
C ILE A 261 -21.53 8.45 -16.44
N VAL A 262 -22.74 7.95 -16.29
CA VAL A 262 -23.65 7.56 -17.40
C VAL A 262 -24.66 8.65 -17.68
N HIS A 263 -25.10 8.80 -18.92
CA HIS A 263 -26.17 9.72 -19.29
C HIS A 263 -27.49 9.35 -18.60
N ARG A 264 -28.26 10.37 -18.18
CA ARG A 264 -29.51 10.17 -17.44
C ARG A 264 -30.52 9.30 -18.23
N GLU A 265 -30.67 9.57 -19.52
CA GLU A 265 -31.54 8.80 -20.41
C GLU A 265 -31.23 7.31 -20.42
N CYS A 266 -29.93 6.97 -20.34
CA CYS A 266 -29.45 5.59 -20.22
C CYS A 266 -29.85 4.97 -18.87
N LEU A 267 -29.72 5.73 -17.78
CA LEU A 267 -30.12 5.27 -16.44
C LEU A 267 -31.62 5.05 -16.34
N ASP A 268 -32.42 5.96 -16.91
CA ASP A 268 -33.88 5.86 -16.93
C ASP A 268 -34.34 4.63 -17.73
N GLY A 269 -33.74 4.39 -18.93
CA GLY A 269 -34.00 3.18 -19.72
C GLY A 269 -33.63 1.87 -19.00
N LEU A 270 -32.47 1.85 -18.34
CA LEU A 270 -32.03 0.69 -17.55
C LEU A 270 -32.94 0.42 -16.33
N ALA A 271 -33.45 1.47 -15.71
CA ALA A 271 -34.39 1.36 -14.61
C ALA A 271 -35.74 0.77 -15.08
N GLU A 272 -36.25 1.21 -16.27
CA GLU A 272 -37.42 0.65 -16.89
C GLU A 272 -37.28 -0.83 -17.29
N GLU A 273 -36.10 -1.20 -17.76
CA GLU A 273 -35.75 -2.61 -18.09
C GLU A 273 -35.57 -3.49 -16.84
N GLY A 274 -35.48 -2.91 -15.64
CA GLY A 274 -35.18 -3.64 -14.41
C GLY A 274 -33.75 -4.17 -14.32
N CYS A 275 -32.81 -3.49 -14.98
CA CYS A 275 -31.40 -3.85 -15.06
C CYS A 275 -30.73 -3.92 -13.68
N SER A 276 -30.05 -5.01 -13.37
CA SER A 276 -29.26 -5.13 -12.14
C SER A 276 -27.94 -4.36 -12.22
N CYS A 277 -27.33 -4.08 -11.06
CA CYS A 277 -25.99 -3.46 -11.02
C CYS A 277 -24.92 -4.31 -11.74
N ALA A 278 -25.04 -5.62 -11.73
CA ALA A 278 -24.13 -6.52 -12.43
C ALA A 278 -24.31 -6.41 -13.96
N GLU A 279 -25.53 -6.35 -14.46
CA GLU A 279 -25.82 -6.15 -15.88
C GLU A 279 -25.36 -4.78 -16.37
N LEU A 280 -25.56 -3.71 -15.56
CA LEU A 280 -25.02 -2.40 -15.87
C LEU A 280 -23.50 -2.42 -15.99
N SER A 281 -22.81 -3.10 -15.06
CA SER A 281 -21.36 -3.27 -15.11
C SER A 281 -20.91 -3.99 -16.38
N ASN A 282 -21.56 -5.08 -16.74
CA ASN A 282 -21.26 -5.82 -17.96
C ASN A 282 -21.49 -4.99 -19.23
N LYS A 283 -22.61 -4.29 -19.31
CA LYS A 283 -22.93 -3.38 -20.46
C LYS A 283 -21.89 -2.26 -20.60
N LEU A 284 -21.40 -1.72 -19.48
CA LEU A 284 -20.31 -0.74 -19.48
C LEU A 284 -18.99 -1.34 -19.95
N GLU A 285 -18.65 -2.56 -19.53
CA GLU A 285 -17.41 -3.23 -19.94
C GLU A 285 -17.43 -3.60 -21.42
N GLN A 286 -18.55 -4.08 -21.93
CA GLN A 286 -18.73 -4.50 -23.32
C GLN A 286 -18.89 -3.32 -24.31
N GLY A 287 -19.04 -2.09 -23.80
CA GLY A 287 -19.22 -0.91 -24.64
C GLY A 287 -20.63 -0.69 -25.16
N GLU A 288 -21.63 -1.43 -24.65
CA GLU A 288 -23.03 -1.26 -24.98
C GLU A 288 -23.60 0.06 -24.41
N ILE A 289 -23.02 0.53 -23.31
CA ILE A 289 -23.34 1.80 -22.69
C ILE A 289 -22.09 2.69 -22.72
N ASP A 290 -22.24 3.90 -23.22
CA ASP A 290 -21.21 4.94 -23.18
C ASP A 290 -21.33 5.79 -21.91
N GLY A 291 -20.24 6.48 -21.55
CA GLY A 291 -20.18 7.33 -20.39
C GLY A 291 -18.88 8.11 -20.32
N TYR A 292 -18.68 8.73 -19.17
CA TYR A 292 -17.46 9.45 -18.85
C TYR A 292 -16.84 8.88 -17.58
N LEU A 293 -15.51 8.98 -17.48
CA LEU A 293 -14.75 8.54 -16.31
C LEU A 293 -13.91 9.70 -15.78
N LEU A 294 -13.83 9.85 -14.47
CA LEU A 294 -12.79 10.65 -13.82
C LEU A 294 -11.44 10.00 -14.14
N LYS A 295 -10.49 10.76 -14.70
CA LYS A 295 -9.21 10.19 -15.14
C LYS A 295 -8.42 9.60 -13.97
N PRO A 296 -8.07 8.31 -14.01
CA PRO A 296 -7.21 7.68 -13.02
C PRO A 296 -5.71 7.88 -13.32
N MET A 297 -5.40 8.24 -14.57
CA MET A 297 -4.07 8.51 -15.13
C MET A 297 -4.15 9.54 -16.26
N ASN A 298 -3.02 10.20 -16.57
CA ASN A 298 -2.94 11.22 -17.61
C ASN A 298 -2.53 10.64 -18.98
N CYS A 299 -1.91 9.46 -19.02
CA CYS A 299 -1.33 8.84 -20.21
C CYS A 299 -2.25 8.85 -21.45
N PRO A 300 -3.52 8.40 -21.36
CA PRO A 300 -4.38 8.35 -22.56
C PRO A 300 -4.63 9.72 -23.19
N MET A 301 -4.67 10.78 -22.36
CA MET A 301 -4.90 12.14 -22.83
C MET A 301 -3.65 12.75 -23.48
N HIS A 302 -2.46 12.52 -22.91
CA HIS A 302 -1.19 12.93 -23.50
C HIS A 302 -0.95 12.26 -24.85
N ILE A 303 -1.27 10.96 -24.99
CA ILE A 303 -1.23 10.25 -26.27
C ILE A 303 -2.18 10.90 -27.30
N ARG A 304 -3.37 11.36 -26.87
CA ARG A 304 -4.30 12.07 -27.75
C ARG A 304 -3.78 13.43 -28.18
N ILE A 305 -3.06 14.15 -27.31
CA ILE A 305 -2.38 15.40 -27.68
C ILE A 305 -1.31 15.09 -28.73
N PHE A 306 -0.43 14.13 -28.48
CA PHE A 306 0.59 13.74 -29.46
C PHE A 306 -0.02 13.35 -30.81
N ARG A 307 -1.09 12.56 -30.83
CA ARG A 307 -1.78 12.14 -32.06
C ARG A 307 -2.59 13.23 -32.76
N SER A 308 -2.76 14.41 -32.17
CA SER A 308 -3.53 15.51 -32.77
C SER A 308 -2.79 16.20 -33.89
N GLU A 309 -1.48 16.00 -34.02
CA GLU A 309 -0.61 16.58 -35.03
C GLU A 309 0.18 15.48 -35.74
N GLN A 310 0.72 15.82 -36.94
CA GLN A 310 1.65 14.96 -37.67
C GLN A 310 3.06 15.28 -37.25
N HIS A 311 3.81 14.27 -36.84
CA HIS A 311 5.19 14.40 -36.39
C HIS A 311 6.15 13.69 -37.36
N SER A 312 7.27 14.31 -37.62
CA SER A 312 8.42 13.68 -38.28
C SER A 312 9.30 13.00 -37.20
N TYR A 313 10.04 11.96 -37.60
CA TYR A 313 11.07 11.38 -36.73
C TYR A 313 12.13 12.39 -36.26
N ARG A 314 12.24 13.55 -36.93
CA ARG A 314 13.16 14.64 -36.57
C ARG A 314 12.61 15.52 -35.45
N ASP A 315 11.31 15.47 -35.19
CA ASP A 315 10.66 16.25 -34.12
C ASP A 315 10.82 15.56 -32.77
N LEU A 316 11.20 14.28 -32.76
CA LEU A 316 11.38 13.48 -31.56
C LEU A 316 12.77 13.72 -30.92
N PRO A 317 12.86 13.75 -29.59
CA PRO A 317 11.80 13.43 -28.63
C PRO A 317 10.84 14.60 -28.40
N ILE A 318 9.54 14.30 -28.25
CA ILE A 318 8.52 15.25 -27.79
C ILE A 318 8.24 14.96 -26.33
N ARG A 319 8.41 15.96 -25.46
CA ARG A 319 8.25 15.86 -24.01
C ARG A 319 7.09 16.71 -23.57
N LEU A 320 5.98 16.06 -23.16
CA LEU A 320 4.78 16.70 -22.63
C LEU A 320 4.74 16.54 -21.11
N ALA A 321 4.51 17.62 -20.37
CA ALA A 321 4.42 17.60 -18.91
C ALA A 321 3.15 18.27 -18.43
N GLU A 322 2.58 17.79 -17.32
CA GLU A 322 1.36 18.32 -16.73
C GLU A 322 1.43 18.18 -15.20
N PHE A 323 0.96 19.19 -14.45
CA PHE A 323 0.48 18.96 -13.10
C PHE A 323 -0.92 18.38 -13.17
N GLY A 324 -0.97 17.07 -13.48
CA GLY A 324 -2.20 16.35 -13.80
C GLY A 324 -2.92 15.88 -12.55
N THR A 325 -4.14 16.38 -12.32
CA THR A 325 -4.98 15.88 -11.23
C THR A 325 -5.68 14.60 -11.67
N VAL A 326 -5.49 13.54 -10.88
CA VAL A 326 -6.08 12.21 -11.10
C VAL A 326 -6.92 11.78 -9.92
N TYR A 327 -7.85 10.84 -10.14
CA TYR A 327 -8.83 10.38 -9.17
C TYR A 327 -8.82 8.87 -9.08
N ARG A 328 -8.71 8.34 -7.85
CA ARG A 328 -8.71 6.90 -7.59
C ARG A 328 -9.66 6.58 -6.46
N TRP A 329 -10.45 5.52 -6.62
CA TRP A 329 -11.33 5.05 -5.57
C TRP A 329 -10.56 4.20 -4.57
N GLU A 330 -9.88 4.89 -3.63
CA GLU A 330 -9.23 4.20 -2.52
C GLU A 330 -10.26 3.75 -1.48
N GLN A 331 -10.11 2.57 -0.92
CA GLN A 331 -11.00 2.07 0.13
C GLN A 331 -10.85 2.94 1.39
N SER A 332 -11.95 3.10 2.14
CA SER A 332 -11.96 4.02 3.30
C SER A 332 -10.91 3.67 4.36
N GLY A 333 -10.65 2.38 4.59
CA GLY A 333 -9.63 1.90 5.51
C GLY A 333 -8.18 2.15 5.10
N GLU A 334 -7.94 2.49 3.84
CA GLU A 334 -6.60 2.79 3.30
C GLU A 334 -6.26 4.28 3.36
N LEU A 335 -7.26 5.15 3.47
CA LEU A 335 -7.05 6.61 3.46
C LEU A 335 -6.23 7.07 4.67
N ASN A 336 -5.22 7.89 4.41
CA ASN A 336 -4.31 8.36 5.46
C ASN A 336 -3.81 9.79 5.19
N GLY A 337 -4.52 10.78 5.68
CA GLY A 337 -4.16 12.19 5.56
C GLY A 337 -3.91 12.60 4.11
N MET A 338 -2.69 13.04 3.79
CA MET A 338 -2.24 13.36 2.42
C MET A 338 -1.42 12.24 1.76
N THR A 339 -1.11 11.16 2.49
CA THR A 339 -0.26 10.08 1.95
C THR A 339 -1.04 9.03 1.16
N ARG A 340 -2.35 8.91 1.40
CA ARG A 340 -3.27 8.08 0.62
C ARG A 340 -4.59 8.80 0.47
N VAL A 341 -4.88 9.27 -0.73
CA VAL A 341 -5.99 10.19 -1.04
C VAL A 341 -6.77 9.73 -2.29
N ARG A 342 -7.98 10.24 -2.47
CA ARG A 342 -8.84 9.94 -3.62
C ARG A 342 -8.71 10.90 -4.79
N GLY A 343 -8.14 12.08 -4.55
CA GLY A 343 -7.83 13.07 -5.59
C GLY A 343 -6.49 13.71 -5.30
N PHE A 344 -5.56 13.65 -6.24
CA PHE A 344 -4.23 14.22 -6.09
C PHE A 344 -3.66 14.68 -7.43
N THR A 345 -2.66 15.56 -7.35
CA THR A 345 -1.99 16.11 -8.52
C THR A 345 -0.58 15.51 -8.60
N GLN A 346 -0.24 15.00 -9.77
CA GLN A 346 1.10 14.49 -10.10
C GLN A 346 1.83 15.51 -10.96
N ASP A 347 3.12 15.66 -10.76
CA ASP A 347 4.05 16.17 -11.74
C ASP A 347 4.37 15.04 -12.71
N ASP A 348 3.56 14.93 -13.75
CA ASP A 348 3.54 13.81 -14.68
C ASP A 348 4.01 14.26 -16.06
N ALA A 349 4.78 13.39 -16.73
CA ALA A 349 5.30 13.66 -18.06
C ALA A 349 5.25 12.41 -18.95
N HIS A 350 4.99 12.63 -20.24
CA HIS A 350 5.01 11.60 -21.26
C HIS A 350 5.97 12.03 -22.37
N LEU A 351 6.96 11.18 -22.63
CA LEU A 351 8.00 11.41 -23.61
C LEU A 351 7.76 10.48 -24.80
N PHE A 352 7.56 11.07 -25.97
CA PHE A 352 7.41 10.34 -27.23
C PHE A 352 8.74 10.40 -27.98
N LEU A 353 9.35 9.24 -28.19
CA LEU A 353 10.74 9.16 -28.63
C LEU A 353 10.99 7.93 -29.54
N ARG A 354 12.13 7.92 -30.23
CA ARG A 354 12.62 6.73 -30.90
C ARG A 354 13.42 5.85 -29.92
N GLU A 355 13.55 4.59 -30.27
CA GLU A 355 14.28 3.62 -29.45
C GLU A 355 15.74 4.02 -29.18
N ASP A 356 16.41 4.63 -30.20
CA ASP A 356 17.80 5.11 -30.06
C ASP A 356 17.97 6.32 -29.14
N GLN A 357 16.86 6.99 -28.74
CA GLN A 357 16.84 8.11 -27.81
C GLN A 357 16.53 7.68 -26.38
N LEU A 358 16.08 6.43 -26.17
CA LEU A 358 15.52 5.96 -24.92
C LEU A 358 16.48 6.11 -23.73
N GLN A 359 17.73 5.72 -23.89
CA GLN A 359 18.72 5.78 -22.81
C GLN A 359 18.98 7.22 -22.34
N ASP A 360 19.11 8.16 -23.26
CA ASP A 360 19.34 9.57 -22.93
C ASP A 360 18.13 10.17 -22.20
N GLU A 361 16.92 9.83 -22.63
CA GLU A 361 15.68 10.32 -22.01
C GLU A 361 15.48 9.74 -20.62
N ILE A 362 15.75 8.44 -20.42
CA ILE A 362 15.71 7.84 -19.08
C ILE A 362 16.73 8.53 -18.16
N GLN A 363 17.97 8.77 -18.63
CA GLN A 363 18.96 9.47 -17.83
C GLN A 363 18.53 10.90 -17.48
N GLY A 364 17.87 11.60 -18.38
CA GLY A 364 17.26 12.91 -18.11
C GLY A 364 16.21 12.86 -16.99
N CYS A 365 15.29 11.89 -17.06
CA CYS A 365 14.28 11.66 -16.02
C CYS A 365 14.91 11.33 -14.66
N LEU A 366 15.89 10.42 -14.65
CA LEU A 366 16.59 10.02 -13.42
C LEU A 366 17.36 11.19 -12.81
N GLY A 367 17.97 12.05 -13.65
CA GLY A 367 18.63 13.28 -13.22
C GLY A 367 17.67 14.26 -12.57
N LEU A 368 16.46 14.42 -13.11
CA LEU A 368 15.41 15.27 -12.53
C LEU A 368 14.94 14.76 -11.17
N VAL A 369 14.66 13.46 -11.06
CA VAL A 369 14.26 12.85 -9.76
C VAL A 369 15.34 13.07 -8.70
N LYS A 370 16.61 12.85 -9.07
CA LYS A 370 17.75 13.06 -8.17
C LYS A 370 17.87 14.53 -7.71
N LEU A 371 17.67 15.47 -8.64
CA LEU A 371 17.67 16.91 -8.32
C LEU A 371 16.57 17.26 -7.33
N VAL A 372 15.33 16.82 -7.59
CA VAL A 372 14.15 17.08 -6.74
C VAL A 372 14.38 16.52 -5.33
N PHE A 373 14.81 15.25 -5.24
CA PHE A 373 15.08 14.62 -3.94
C PHE A 373 16.19 15.32 -3.16
N SER A 374 17.24 15.74 -3.84
CA SER A 374 18.34 16.51 -3.21
C SER A 374 17.86 17.83 -2.62
N ILE A 375 17.05 18.60 -3.36
CA ILE A 375 16.51 19.89 -2.91
C ILE A 375 15.52 19.71 -1.75
N LEU A 376 14.70 18.65 -1.78
CA LEU A 376 13.76 18.33 -0.70
C LEU A 376 14.41 17.62 0.50
N GLY A 377 15.74 17.37 0.45
CA GLY A 377 16.46 16.68 1.53
C GLY A 377 16.17 15.19 1.65
N MET A 378 15.64 14.57 0.60
CA MET A 378 15.29 13.14 0.54
C MET A 378 16.43 12.31 -0.05
N ASN A 379 17.64 12.40 0.55
CA ASN A 379 18.84 11.75 0.01
C ASN A 379 18.94 10.23 0.32
N ASP A 380 18.17 9.74 1.29
CA ASP A 380 18.14 8.32 1.66
C ASP A 380 16.97 7.63 0.94
N TYR A 381 17.21 7.21 -0.30
CA TYR A 381 16.25 6.48 -1.11
C TYR A 381 16.88 5.21 -1.70
N ARG A 382 16.04 4.23 -1.98
CA ARG A 382 16.38 2.99 -2.66
C ARG A 382 15.78 2.99 -4.06
N VAL A 383 16.53 2.49 -5.03
CA VAL A 383 16.05 2.28 -6.40
C VAL A 383 15.60 0.83 -6.56
N ARG A 384 14.42 0.64 -7.14
CA ARG A 384 13.84 -0.66 -7.45
C ARG A 384 13.52 -0.71 -8.95
N VAL A 385 14.00 -1.75 -9.64
CA VAL A 385 13.60 -2.06 -11.00
C VAL A 385 12.48 -3.10 -10.93
N SER A 386 11.28 -2.66 -11.25
CA SER A 386 10.07 -3.50 -11.20
C SER A 386 9.85 -4.16 -12.56
N LEU A 387 9.93 -5.47 -12.58
CA LEU A 387 9.92 -6.32 -13.76
C LEU A 387 8.60 -7.08 -13.87
N ARG A 388 8.30 -7.61 -15.06
CA ARG A 388 7.17 -8.55 -15.22
C ARG A 388 7.45 -9.87 -14.48
N ASP A 389 6.37 -10.58 -14.15
CA ASP A 389 6.39 -11.99 -13.84
C ASP A 389 5.97 -12.77 -15.10
N PRO A 390 6.88 -13.55 -15.72
CA PRO A 390 6.58 -14.26 -16.97
C PRO A 390 5.46 -15.30 -16.85
N GLU A 391 5.16 -15.76 -15.65
CA GLU A 391 4.08 -16.75 -15.37
C GLU A 391 2.70 -16.09 -15.20
N SER A 392 2.63 -14.75 -15.22
CA SER A 392 1.39 -14.00 -14.96
C SER A 392 0.75 -13.48 -16.24
N ASP A 393 -0.57 -13.69 -16.38
CA ASP A 393 -1.41 -13.16 -17.48
C ASP A 393 -1.69 -11.63 -17.35
N LYS A 394 -1.12 -10.98 -16.35
CA LYS A 394 -1.30 -9.55 -16.08
C LYS A 394 -0.76 -8.64 -17.19
N TYR A 395 0.26 -9.08 -17.91
CA TYR A 395 1.07 -8.24 -18.78
C TYR A 395 0.64 -8.31 -20.24
N VAL A 396 0.51 -7.14 -20.89
CA VAL A 396 0.08 -7.04 -22.28
C VAL A 396 1.27 -6.73 -23.20
N GLY A 397 1.15 -7.08 -24.47
CA GLY A 397 2.12 -6.74 -25.52
C GLY A 397 3.06 -7.88 -25.91
N ASP A 398 4.03 -7.55 -26.76
CA ASP A 398 5.00 -8.52 -27.28
C ASP A 398 6.08 -8.85 -26.24
N PRO A 399 6.33 -10.15 -25.93
CA PRO A 399 7.41 -10.56 -25.05
C PRO A 399 8.79 -10.01 -25.40
N ALA A 400 9.13 -9.86 -26.69
CA ALA A 400 10.41 -9.30 -27.13
C ALA A 400 10.54 -7.80 -26.80
N ALA A 401 9.45 -7.04 -26.90
CA ALA A 401 9.40 -5.64 -26.48
C ALA A 401 9.64 -5.52 -24.96
N TRP A 402 9.05 -6.44 -24.18
CA TRP A 402 9.29 -6.51 -22.74
C TRP A 402 10.75 -6.80 -22.38
N ASP A 403 11.35 -7.82 -23.02
CA ASP A 403 12.75 -8.17 -22.78
C ASP A 403 13.67 -6.99 -23.04
N LYS A 404 13.39 -6.25 -24.12
CA LYS A 404 14.13 -5.04 -24.47
C LYS A 404 13.94 -3.93 -23.44
N ALA A 405 12.69 -3.60 -23.09
CA ALA A 405 12.38 -2.54 -22.13
C ALA A 405 13.03 -2.82 -20.75
N GLU A 406 12.98 -4.06 -20.29
CA GLU A 406 13.62 -4.47 -19.04
C GLU A 406 15.15 -4.35 -19.11
N SER A 407 15.76 -4.70 -20.24
CA SER A 407 17.21 -4.53 -20.46
C SER A 407 17.60 -3.06 -20.46
N ASP A 408 16.85 -2.21 -21.16
CA ASP A 408 17.10 -0.77 -21.25
C ASP A 408 17.04 -0.10 -19.86
N LEU A 409 16.06 -0.47 -19.03
CA LEU A 409 15.95 0.04 -17.66
C LEU A 409 17.12 -0.43 -16.78
N ARG A 410 17.54 -1.69 -16.88
CA ARG A 410 18.71 -2.20 -16.15
C ARG A 410 19.99 -1.44 -16.51
N GLU A 411 20.20 -1.17 -17.79
CA GLU A 411 21.35 -0.40 -18.27
C GLU A 411 21.33 1.03 -17.74
N ALA A 412 20.16 1.68 -17.78
CA ALA A 412 20.01 3.05 -17.31
C ALA A 412 20.29 3.17 -15.80
N VAL A 413 19.78 2.24 -14.97
CA VAL A 413 20.04 2.25 -13.54
C VAL A 413 21.50 1.94 -13.21
N LYS A 414 22.13 1.01 -13.93
CA LYS A 414 23.58 0.75 -13.80
C LYS A 414 24.41 1.99 -14.09
N ALA A 415 24.03 2.75 -15.13
CA ALA A 415 24.73 4.00 -15.47
C ALA A 415 24.58 5.10 -14.39
N MET A 416 23.51 5.09 -13.57
CA MET A 416 23.38 5.97 -12.40
C MET A 416 24.45 5.75 -11.33
N GLY A 417 25.03 4.54 -11.25
CA GLY A 417 26.00 4.17 -10.24
C GLY A 417 25.41 4.06 -8.83
N VAL A 418 24.13 3.74 -8.70
CA VAL A 418 23.42 3.53 -7.42
C VAL A 418 23.10 2.05 -7.24
N ASP A 419 23.03 1.62 -5.99
CA ASP A 419 22.55 0.29 -5.66
C ASP A 419 21.06 0.18 -5.96
N TYR A 420 20.66 -0.92 -6.57
CA TYR A 420 19.26 -1.19 -6.88
C TYR A 420 18.90 -2.66 -6.62
N ILE A 421 17.61 -2.91 -6.49
CA ILE A 421 17.05 -4.26 -6.41
C ILE A 421 16.13 -4.51 -7.61
N GLU A 422 16.03 -5.77 -8.02
CA GLU A 422 15.05 -6.20 -9.02
C GLU A 422 13.90 -6.91 -8.31
N GLU A 423 12.66 -6.60 -8.71
CA GLU A 423 11.46 -7.17 -8.10
C GLU A 423 10.49 -7.62 -9.19
N PRO A 424 10.46 -8.94 -9.50
CA PRO A 424 9.52 -9.52 -10.45
C PRO A 424 8.07 -9.39 -9.95
N GLY A 425 7.12 -9.18 -10.86
CA GLY A 425 5.69 -9.06 -10.55
C GLY A 425 5.22 -7.63 -10.27
N GLU A 426 6.12 -6.68 -10.03
CA GLU A 426 5.81 -5.31 -9.64
C GLU A 426 5.70 -4.31 -10.80
N ALA A 427 5.95 -4.76 -12.05
CA ALA A 427 5.77 -3.92 -13.24
C ALA A 427 4.31 -3.51 -13.45
N ALA A 428 4.10 -2.39 -14.16
CA ALA A 428 2.79 -2.04 -14.68
C ALA A 428 2.35 -3.07 -15.74
N PHE A 429 1.04 -3.17 -16.01
CA PHE A 429 0.55 -4.17 -16.97
C PHE A 429 1.07 -3.93 -18.40
N TYR A 430 1.47 -2.70 -18.70
CA TYR A 430 1.93 -2.24 -20.02
C TYR A 430 3.46 -2.08 -20.14
N GLY A 431 4.22 -2.08 -19.04
CA GLY A 431 5.66 -1.89 -19.10
C GLY A 431 6.39 -1.96 -17.76
N PRO A 432 7.71 -2.21 -17.81
CA PRO A 432 8.57 -2.21 -16.64
C PRO A 432 8.85 -0.78 -16.15
N LYS A 433 9.30 -0.64 -14.90
CA LYS A 433 9.51 0.67 -14.29
C LYS A 433 10.67 0.70 -13.31
N ILE A 434 11.22 1.90 -13.12
CA ILE A 434 12.16 2.23 -12.05
C ILE A 434 11.39 3.01 -10.98
N ASP A 435 11.32 2.46 -9.78
CA ASP A 435 10.66 3.08 -8.63
C ASP A 435 11.70 3.64 -7.66
N PHE A 436 11.43 4.84 -7.13
CA PHE A 436 12.22 5.49 -6.09
C PHE A 436 11.48 5.38 -4.76
N ILE A 437 12.10 4.67 -3.81
CA ILE A 437 11.51 4.34 -2.52
C ILE A 437 12.26 5.09 -1.43
N VAL A 438 11.57 6.00 -0.77
CA VAL A 438 12.09 6.82 0.33
C VAL A 438 11.61 6.24 1.67
N LYS A 439 12.47 6.28 2.69
CA LYS A 439 12.11 5.88 4.05
C LYS A 439 11.68 7.08 4.88
N ASP A 440 10.58 6.94 5.60
CA ASP A 440 10.20 7.91 6.61
C ASP A 440 11.03 7.74 7.91
N VAL A 441 10.80 8.62 8.88
CA VAL A 441 11.56 8.68 10.16
C VAL A 441 11.52 7.37 10.95
N ILE A 442 10.45 6.57 10.79
CA ILE A 442 10.29 5.27 11.46
C ILE A 442 10.66 4.08 10.57
N GLY A 443 11.18 4.36 9.37
CA GLY A 443 11.67 3.34 8.43
C GLY A 443 10.59 2.71 7.54
N ARG A 444 9.37 3.30 7.46
CA ARG A 444 8.37 2.86 6.47
C ARG A 444 8.79 3.34 5.09
N GLU A 445 8.58 2.49 4.11
CA GLU A 445 8.93 2.76 2.71
C GLU A 445 7.75 3.38 1.95
N TRP A 446 8.05 4.42 1.15
CA TRP A 446 7.09 5.16 0.33
C TRP A 446 7.64 5.30 -1.07
N GLN A 447 6.88 4.86 -2.06
CA GLN A 447 7.20 5.10 -3.46
C GLN A 447 6.80 6.54 -3.82
N LEU A 448 7.76 7.38 -4.19
CA LEU A 448 7.53 8.79 -4.50
C LEU A 448 7.68 9.14 -5.97
N GLY A 449 8.57 8.47 -6.69
CA GLY A 449 8.82 8.72 -8.10
C GLY A 449 8.87 7.43 -8.90
N THR A 450 8.53 7.51 -10.19
CA THR A 450 8.56 6.38 -11.10
C THR A 450 8.98 6.83 -12.49
N VAL A 451 9.87 6.08 -13.15
CA VAL A 451 10.18 6.20 -14.58
C VAL A 451 9.79 4.90 -15.26
N GLN A 452 8.93 4.97 -16.28
CA GLN A 452 8.36 3.80 -16.95
C GLN A 452 8.72 3.80 -18.43
N VAL A 453 8.93 2.60 -18.98
CA VAL A 453 9.07 2.40 -20.42
C VAL A 453 7.85 1.65 -20.93
N ASP A 454 7.25 2.19 -21.98
CA ASP A 454 6.02 1.68 -22.56
C ASP A 454 6.17 1.53 -24.08
N TYR A 455 5.99 0.30 -24.55
CA TYR A 455 5.96 -0.07 -25.96
C TYR A 455 4.57 -0.51 -26.44
N ASN A 456 3.54 -0.40 -25.58
CA ASN A 456 2.25 -1.07 -25.80
C ASN A 456 1.03 -0.14 -25.88
N LEU A 457 1.07 1.04 -25.27
CA LEU A 457 -0.06 1.99 -25.24
C LEU A 457 -0.05 2.97 -26.44
#